data_87311e375e0148e268357b1eca431db4
#
_entry.id   87311e375e0148e268357b1eca431db4
#
_cell.length_a   1.000
_cell.length_b   1.000
_cell.length_c   1.000
_cell.angle_alpha   90.00
_cell.angle_beta   90.00
_cell.angle_gamma   90.00
#
_symmetry.space_group_name_H-M   'P 1'
#
loop_
_entity.id
_entity.type
_entity.pdbx_description
1 polymer ?
#
loop_
_entity_poly.entity_id
_entity_poly.type
_entity_poly.pdbx_seq_one_letter_code
_entity_poly.pdbx_strand_id
1 'polypeptide(L)'
;VALLGASGAGKSTLLSVANGLISPQAGRVLWMGHPPAPSRRLRRRQQAGIGTLWQDLRLIEELTVQQNLNSARLAHWPWHRAWLNLLFPLETLANRDALAQVDLESDLLAAPVAALSGGQRQRVAIARLLRQDALLWLLDEPLASLDPRRARDVLGLILRLGRAPRALLFSLHRPDLLEGFDRVIGLRQGQLCFDLPAASLEQVHLRELYAGSHLSHG
;
A
#
# COMPACT_ATOMS: atom_id res chain seq x y z
N VAL A 1 2.24 10.80 -4.45
CA VAL A 1 3.71 10.87 -4.44
C VAL A 1 4.27 9.51 -4.87
N ALA A 2 5.18 9.48 -5.84
CA ALA A 2 5.94 8.30 -6.23
C ALA A 2 7.31 8.30 -5.53
N LEU A 3 7.71 7.15 -4.98
CA LEU A 3 9.04 6.91 -4.40
C LEU A 3 9.83 6.00 -5.33
N LEU A 4 10.78 6.57 -6.07
CA LEU A 4 11.62 5.86 -7.02
C LEU A 4 12.94 5.40 -6.39
N GLY A 5 13.48 4.31 -6.90
CA GLY A 5 14.80 3.80 -6.55
C GLY A 5 14.97 2.35 -6.96
N ALA A 6 16.21 1.93 -7.13
CA ALA A 6 16.56 0.54 -7.41
C ALA A 6 16.14 -0.39 -6.25
N SER A 7 16.19 -1.71 -6.50
CA SER A 7 16.02 -2.69 -5.41
C SER A 7 17.11 -2.45 -4.36
N GLY A 8 16.76 -2.54 -3.07
CA GLY A 8 17.69 -2.23 -1.98
C GLY A 8 17.94 -0.73 -1.70
N ALA A 9 17.31 0.19 -2.42
CA ALA A 9 17.48 1.63 -2.19
C ALA A 9 16.95 2.13 -0.83
N GLY A 10 16.21 1.30 -0.07
CA GLY A 10 15.64 1.66 1.23
C GLY A 10 14.18 2.08 1.20
N LYS A 11 13.47 1.91 0.06
CA LYS A 11 12.06 2.30 -0.09
C LYS A 11 11.14 1.64 0.94
N SER A 12 11.19 0.30 1.06
CA SER A 12 10.38 -0.46 2.03
C SER A 12 10.71 -0.10 3.48
N THR A 13 11.98 0.21 3.76
CA THR A 13 12.40 0.70 5.08
C THR A 13 11.77 2.06 5.38
N LEU A 14 11.79 2.99 4.41
CA LEU A 14 11.15 4.30 4.56
C LEU A 14 9.64 4.16 4.78
N LEU A 15 8.96 3.29 4.01
CA LEU A 15 7.53 3.00 4.21
C LEU A 15 7.25 2.40 5.60
N SER A 16 8.15 1.50 6.08
CA SER A 16 8.03 0.90 7.42
C SER A 16 8.23 1.92 8.53
N VAL A 17 9.12 2.89 8.34
CA VAL A 17 9.29 4.04 9.26
C VAL A 17 8.04 4.94 9.21
N ALA A 18 7.52 5.26 8.03
CA ALA A 18 6.32 6.08 7.87
C ALA A 18 5.08 5.44 8.51
N ASN A 19 4.96 4.10 8.44
CA ASN A 19 3.89 3.34 9.11
C ASN A 19 4.11 3.19 10.63
N GLY A 20 5.32 3.46 11.13
CA GLY A 20 5.69 3.28 12.54
C GLY A 20 5.97 1.83 12.94
N LEU A 21 6.26 0.95 11.99
CA LEU A 21 6.75 -0.40 12.25
C LEU A 21 8.22 -0.40 12.69
N ILE A 22 8.99 0.58 12.17
CA ILE A 22 10.39 0.80 12.52
C ILE A 22 10.49 2.22 13.11
N SER A 23 11.15 2.34 14.26
CA SER A 23 11.48 3.64 14.84
C SER A 23 12.74 4.20 14.17
N PRO A 24 12.74 5.47 13.73
CA PRO A 24 13.95 6.07 13.16
C PRO A 24 15.02 6.24 14.24
N GLN A 25 16.30 6.05 13.87
CA GLN A 25 17.45 6.28 14.76
C GLN A 25 17.68 7.78 15.02
N ALA A 26 17.35 8.62 14.04
CA ALA A 26 17.44 10.05 14.13
C ALA A 26 16.23 10.69 13.43
N GLY A 27 15.90 11.93 13.81
CA GLY A 27 14.71 12.60 13.29
C GLY A 27 13.42 12.15 13.96
N ARG A 28 12.29 12.43 13.31
CA ARG A 28 10.95 12.07 13.83
C ARG A 28 9.96 11.87 12.70
N VAL A 29 8.98 10.99 12.94
CA VAL A 29 7.79 10.83 12.09
C VAL A 29 6.65 11.61 12.71
N LEU A 30 5.89 12.33 11.90
CA LEU A 30 4.68 13.02 12.33
C LEU A 30 3.49 12.47 11.52
N TRP A 31 2.47 11.99 12.22
CA TRP A 31 1.19 11.59 11.61
C TRP A 31 0.17 12.71 11.80
N MET A 32 -0.30 13.30 10.70
CA MET A 32 -1.17 14.49 10.74
C MET A 32 -0.60 15.63 11.60
N GLY A 33 0.73 15.85 11.52
CA GLY A 33 1.43 16.88 12.29
C GLY A 33 1.75 16.50 13.74
N HIS A 34 1.33 15.34 14.22
CA HIS A 34 1.55 14.89 15.60
C HIS A 34 2.54 13.72 15.68
N PRO A 35 3.42 13.68 16.69
CA PRO A 35 4.28 12.54 16.94
C PRO A 35 3.44 11.28 17.28
N PRO A 36 4.02 10.07 17.11
CA PRO A 36 3.38 8.85 17.56
C PRO A 36 3.03 8.92 19.05
N ALA A 37 1.78 8.59 19.37
CA ALA A 37 1.30 8.65 20.75
C ALA A 37 2.12 7.73 21.67
N PRO A 38 2.40 8.12 22.92
CA PRO A 38 3.18 7.33 23.87
C PRO A 38 2.46 6.03 24.24
N SER A 39 1.14 6.08 24.40
CA SER A 39 0.36 4.88 24.72
C SER A 39 0.15 4.00 23.50
N ARG A 40 0.34 2.69 23.66
CA ARG A 40 0.15 1.68 22.60
C ARG A 40 -1.26 1.71 21.99
N ARG A 41 -2.28 1.98 22.81
CA ARG A 41 -3.68 2.06 22.36
C ARG A 41 -3.92 3.25 21.45
N LEU A 42 -3.43 4.44 21.83
CA LEU A 42 -3.56 5.66 21.02
C LEU A 42 -2.73 5.58 19.74
N ARG A 43 -1.52 5.00 19.82
CA ARG A 43 -0.67 4.79 18.66
C ARG A 43 -1.34 3.87 17.62
N ARG A 44 -1.98 2.77 18.06
CA ARG A 44 -2.76 1.91 17.15
C ARG A 44 -3.91 2.65 16.47
N ARG A 45 -4.57 3.58 17.18
CA ARG A 45 -5.61 4.42 16.58
C ARG A 45 -5.04 5.40 15.54
N GLN A 46 -3.88 5.99 15.79
CA GLN A 46 -3.20 6.83 14.79
C GLN A 46 -2.79 5.98 13.56
N GLN A 47 -2.22 4.81 13.78
CA GLN A 47 -1.83 3.88 12.70
C GLN A 47 -3.03 3.36 11.90
N ALA A 48 -4.23 3.29 12.48
CA ALA A 48 -5.44 2.90 11.76
C ALA A 48 -5.79 3.87 10.62
N GLY A 49 -5.32 5.12 10.68
CA GLY A 49 -5.41 6.10 9.58
C GLY A 49 -4.39 5.89 8.46
N ILE A 50 -3.50 4.88 8.57
CA ILE A 50 -2.47 4.55 7.59
C ILE A 50 -2.75 3.15 7.05
N GLY A 51 -3.15 3.06 5.79
CA GLY A 51 -3.31 1.80 5.08
C GLY A 51 -2.02 1.41 4.39
N THR A 52 -1.64 0.14 4.46
CA THR A 52 -0.42 -0.34 3.80
C THR A 52 -0.73 -1.54 2.91
N LEU A 53 -0.30 -1.46 1.65
CA LEU A 53 -0.29 -2.56 0.71
C LEU A 53 1.17 -2.99 0.50
N TRP A 54 1.49 -4.19 0.96
CA TRP A 54 2.82 -4.78 0.86
C TRP A 54 2.96 -5.57 -0.44
N GLN A 55 4.18 -5.78 -0.89
CA GLN A 55 4.51 -6.56 -2.08
C GLN A 55 3.96 -8.00 -2.02
N ASP A 56 3.98 -8.62 -0.83
CA ASP A 56 3.45 -9.96 -0.55
C ASP A 56 1.93 -10.00 -0.29
N LEU A 57 1.22 -8.87 -0.50
CA LEU A 57 -0.20 -8.64 -0.28
C LEU A 57 -0.69 -8.93 1.16
N ARG A 58 -0.03 -9.76 1.93
CA ARG A 58 -0.36 -10.18 3.31
C ARG A 58 -1.82 -10.56 3.49
N LEU A 59 -2.37 -11.31 2.54
CA LEU A 59 -3.66 -11.95 2.67
C LEU A 59 -3.50 -13.27 3.44
N ILE A 60 -4.49 -13.61 4.25
CA ILE A 60 -4.50 -14.89 4.99
C ILE A 60 -5.21 -15.89 4.09
N GLU A 61 -4.45 -16.86 3.55
CA GLU A 61 -4.90 -17.77 2.51
C GLU A 61 -6.02 -18.72 2.99
N GLU A 62 -5.99 -19.11 4.26
CA GLU A 62 -6.98 -19.99 4.88
C GLU A 62 -8.32 -19.33 5.15
N LEU A 63 -8.35 -17.99 5.17
CA LEU A 63 -9.57 -17.24 5.41
C LEU A 63 -10.28 -16.91 4.09
N THR A 64 -11.59 -16.73 4.19
CA THR A 64 -12.40 -16.25 3.07
C THR A 64 -12.05 -14.81 2.69
N VAL A 65 -12.43 -14.38 1.49
CA VAL A 65 -12.33 -12.98 1.05
C VAL A 65 -13.06 -12.07 2.04
N GLN A 66 -14.28 -12.43 2.47
CA GLN A 66 -15.07 -11.73 3.49
C GLN A 66 -14.26 -11.47 4.76
N GLN A 67 -13.62 -12.50 5.30
CA GLN A 67 -12.84 -12.41 6.53
C GLN A 67 -11.57 -11.58 6.34
N ASN A 68 -10.90 -11.72 5.18
CA ASN A 68 -9.74 -10.89 4.83
C ASN A 68 -10.10 -9.41 4.72
N LEU A 69 -11.22 -9.05 4.09
CA LEU A 69 -11.69 -7.66 4.03
C LEU A 69 -12.00 -7.11 5.41
N ASN A 70 -12.65 -7.92 6.25
CA ASN A 70 -12.99 -7.52 7.62
C ASN A 70 -11.77 -7.40 8.54
N SER A 71 -10.63 -8.04 8.21
CA SER A 71 -9.38 -7.88 8.97
C SER A 71 -8.92 -6.41 9.03
N ALA A 72 -9.24 -5.62 8.01
CA ALA A 72 -8.98 -4.18 7.97
C ALA A 72 -9.72 -3.38 9.07
N ARG A 73 -10.80 -3.93 9.62
CA ARG A 73 -11.63 -3.29 10.64
C ARG A 73 -11.27 -3.68 12.06
N LEU A 74 -10.39 -4.68 12.26
CA LEU A 74 -10.04 -5.21 13.58
C LEU A 74 -9.49 -4.17 14.55
N ALA A 75 -8.81 -3.13 14.05
CA ALA A 75 -8.32 -2.04 14.90
C ALA A 75 -9.45 -1.21 15.55
N HIS A 76 -10.64 -1.22 14.95
CA HIS A 76 -11.83 -0.48 15.40
C HIS A 76 -12.86 -1.35 16.11
N TRP A 77 -12.75 -2.68 15.98
CA TRP A 77 -13.71 -3.60 16.57
C TRP A 77 -13.36 -3.99 18.00
N PRO A 78 -14.36 -4.16 18.87
CA PRO A 78 -14.16 -4.82 20.15
C PRO A 78 -13.86 -6.31 19.92
N TRP A 79 -13.14 -6.95 20.86
CA TRP A 79 -12.66 -8.32 20.71
C TRP A 79 -13.76 -9.35 20.38
N HIS A 80 -14.94 -9.24 20.99
CA HIS A 80 -16.08 -10.14 20.74
C HIS A 80 -16.57 -10.05 19.28
N ARG A 81 -16.59 -8.85 18.68
CA ARG A 81 -16.95 -8.67 17.26
C ARG A 81 -15.91 -9.26 16.33
N ALA A 82 -14.63 -9.12 16.68
CA ALA A 82 -13.56 -9.77 15.95
C ALA A 82 -13.70 -11.30 15.94
N TRP A 83 -14.12 -11.86 17.08
CA TRP A 83 -14.40 -13.30 17.23
C TRP A 83 -15.62 -13.75 16.41
N LEU A 84 -16.71 -12.99 16.45
CA LEU A 84 -17.90 -13.27 15.66
C LEU A 84 -17.62 -13.27 14.15
N ASN A 85 -16.64 -12.48 13.67
CA ASN A 85 -16.25 -12.46 12.27
C ASN A 85 -15.69 -13.80 11.74
N LEU A 86 -15.22 -14.68 12.61
CA LEU A 86 -14.78 -16.02 12.22
C LEU A 86 -15.95 -16.96 11.95
N LEU A 87 -17.10 -16.71 12.60
CA LEU A 87 -18.27 -17.60 12.55
C LEU A 87 -19.37 -17.06 11.63
N PHE A 88 -19.46 -15.74 11.46
CA PHE A 88 -20.54 -15.10 10.74
C PHE A 88 -20.01 -14.08 9.72
N PRO A 89 -20.65 -13.92 8.55
CA PRO A 89 -20.27 -12.96 7.51
C PRO A 89 -20.69 -11.54 7.91
N LEU A 90 -19.89 -10.87 8.75
CA LEU A 90 -20.14 -9.49 9.17
C LEU A 90 -19.85 -8.49 8.05
N GLU A 91 -20.60 -7.36 8.05
CA GLU A 91 -20.39 -6.22 7.13
C GLU A 91 -20.43 -6.60 5.64
N THR A 92 -21.27 -7.56 5.26
CA THR A 92 -21.34 -8.11 3.88
C THR A 92 -21.62 -7.04 2.83
N LEU A 93 -22.53 -6.08 3.10
CA LEU A 93 -22.84 -5.00 2.16
C LEU A 93 -21.59 -4.14 1.87
N ALA A 94 -20.92 -3.66 2.90
CA ALA A 94 -19.73 -2.85 2.74
C ALA A 94 -18.56 -3.60 2.07
N ASN A 95 -18.52 -4.94 2.23
CA ASN A 95 -17.53 -5.76 1.54
C ASN A 95 -17.89 -5.98 0.06
N ARG A 96 -19.17 -6.12 -0.27
CA ARG A 96 -19.65 -6.12 -1.66
C ARG A 96 -19.30 -4.82 -2.38
N ASP A 97 -19.56 -3.68 -1.74
CA ASP A 97 -19.21 -2.37 -2.29
C ASP A 97 -17.70 -2.23 -2.51
N ALA A 98 -16.88 -2.74 -1.59
CA ALA A 98 -15.43 -2.72 -1.74
C ALA A 98 -14.95 -3.62 -2.89
N LEU A 99 -15.55 -4.81 -3.10
CA LEU A 99 -15.24 -5.67 -4.25
C LEU A 99 -15.67 -5.02 -5.56
N ALA A 100 -16.85 -4.44 -5.62
CA ALA A 100 -17.34 -3.73 -6.82
C ALA A 100 -16.40 -2.60 -7.25
N GLN A 101 -15.82 -1.84 -6.29
CA GLN A 101 -14.85 -0.77 -6.58
C GLN A 101 -13.54 -1.28 -7.20
N VAL A 102 -13.22 -2.55 -7.04
CA VAL A 102 -12.03 -3.19 -7.62
C VAL A 102 -12.38 -4.17 -8.74
N ASP A 103 -13.57 -4.07 -9.32
CA ASP A 103 -14.10 -4.89 -10.41
C ASP A 103 -14.04 -6.40 -10.09
N LEU A 104 -14.50 -6.80 -8.90
CA LEU A 104 -14.68 -8.19 -8.49
C LEU A 104 -16.13 -8.48 -8.15
N GLU A 105 -16.58 -9.68 -8.51
CA GLU A 105 -17.92 -10.16 -8.22
C GLU A 105 -18.12 -10.46 -6.72
N SER A 106 -19.33 -10.22 -6.23
CA SER A 106 -19.65 -10.39 -4.81
C SER A 106 -19.73 -11.84 -4.34
N ASP A 107 -19.89 -12.79 -5.24
CA ASP A 107 -19.89 -14.24 -4.99
C ASP A 107 -18.54 -14.73 -4.46
N LEU A 108 -17.45 -14.02 -4.79
CA LEU A 108 -16.11 -14.30 -4.27
C LEU A 108 -15.98 -14.11 -2.77
N LEU A 109 -16.93 -13.43 -2.10
CA LEU A 109 -16.85 -13.20 -0.65
C LEU A 109 -16.73 -14.49 0.17
N ALA A 110 -17.39 -15.55 -0.26
CA ALA A 110 -17.36 -16.86 0.43
C ALA A 110 -16.14 -17.72 0.04
N ALA A 111 -15.42 -17.35 -1.02
CA ALA A 111 -14.28 -18.13 -1.49
C ALA A 111 -13.07 -17.97 -0.56
N PRO A 112 -12.31 -19.04 -0.29
CA PRO A 112 -11.03 -18.92 0.38
C PRO A 112 -10.02 -18.19 -0.52
N VAL A 113 -9.15 -17.36 0.07
CA VAL A 113 -8.16 -16.59 -0.71
C VAL A 113 -7.21 -17.51 -1.48
N ALA A 114 -6.91 -18.69 -0.96
CA ALA A 114 -6.08 -19.70 -1.63
C ALA A 114 -6.62 -20.11 -3.02
N ALA A 115 -7.95 -20.07 -3.21
CA ALA A 115 -8.59 -20.43 -4.49
C ALA A 115 -8.56 -19.33 -5.55
N LEU A 116 -8.13 -18.11 -5.19
CA LEU A 116 -8.13 -16.96 -6.08
C LEU A 116 -6.92 -16.95 -7.02
N SER A 117 -7.11 -16.45 -8.24
CA SER A 117 -6.01 -16.09 -9.14
C SER A 117 -5.14 -14.96 -8.54
N GLY A 118 -3.90 -14.83 -9.00
CA GLY A 118 -3.00 -13.74 -8.55
C GLY A 118 -3.60 -12.34 -8.73
N GLY A 119 -4.27 -12.10 -9.86
CA GLY A 119 -4.96 -10.82 -10.12
C GLY A 119 -6.14 -10.58 -9.19
N GLN A 120 -6.93 -11.62 -8.88
CA GLN A 120 -8.01 -11.52 -7.91
C GLN A 120 -7.48 -11.25 -6.49
N ARG A 121 -6.42 -11.96 -6.07
CA ARG A 121 -5.75 -11.70 -4.77
C ARG A 121 -5.29 -10.26 -4.66
N GLN A 122 -4.69 -9.71 -5.71
CA GLN A 122 -4.26 -8.33 -5.71
C GLN A 122 -5.42 -7.35 -5.56
N ARG A 123 -6.51 -7.53 -6.28
CA ARG A 123 -7.73 -6.72 -6.17
C ARG A 123 -8.38 -6.85 -4.80
N VAL A 124 -8.42 -8.05 -4.21
CA VAL A 124 -8.86 -8.27 -2.82
C VAL A 124 -7.98 -7.50 -1.83
N ALA A 125 -6.67 -7.46 -2.01
CA ALA A 125 -5.77 -6.70 -1.16
C ALA A 125 -6.04 -5.17 -1.25
N ILE A 126 -6.35 -4.66 -2.45
CA ILE A 126 -6.77 -3.26 -2.65
C ILE A 126 -8.15 -3.02 -2.01
N ALA A 127 -9.11 -3.93 -2.16
CA ALA A 127 -10.42 -3.83 -1.50
C ALA A 127 -10.28 -3.83 0.03
N ARG A 128 -9.36 -4.64 0.58
CA ARG A 128 -9.03 -4.61 2.02
C ARG A 128 -8.47 -3.27 2.45
N LEU A 129 -7.63 -2.64 1.62
CA LEU A 129 -7.10 -1.30 1.87
C LEU A 129 -8.24 -0.25 1.89
N LEU A 130 -9.20 -0.34 0.96
CA LEU A 130 -10.42 0.51 0.98
C LEU A 130 -11.21 0.34 2.27
N ARG A 131 -11.37 -0.90 2.74
CA ARG A 131 -12.11 -1.22 3.97
C ARG A 131 -11.46 -0.67 5.23
N GLN A 132 -10.16 -0.35 5.20
CA GLN A 132 -9.46 0.28 6.32
C GLN A 132 -9.87 1.74 6.52
N ASP A 133 -10.40 2.39 5.49
CA ASP A 133 -10.81 3.80 5.48
C ASP A 133 -9.67 4.77 5.90
N ALA A 134 -8.44 4.42 5.50
CA ALA A 134 -7.24 5.18 5.81
C ALA A 134 -7.09 6.41 4.91
N LEU A 135 -6.58 7.51 5.48
CA LEU A 135 -6.29 8.74 4.76
C LEU A 135 -4.90 8.76 4.10
N LEU A 136 -3.98 7.95 4.59
CA LEU A 136 -2.66 7.75 3.98
C LEU A 136 -2.52 6.31 3.52
N TRP A 137 -2.22 6.12 2.24
CA TRP A 137 -1.92 4.82 1.68
C TRP A 137 -0.42 4.71 1.38
N LEU A 138 0.22 3.72 1.97
CA LEU A 138 1.60 3.33 1.72
C LEU A 138 1.61 2.06 0.88
N LEU A 139 2.18 2.13 -0.33
CA LEU A 139 2.13 1.03 -1.28
C LEU A 139 3.57 0.61 -1.61
N ASP A 140 3.94 -0.60 -1.19
CA ASP A 140 5.28 -1.13 -1.35
C ASP A 140 5.36 -2.07 -2.56
N GLU A 141 5.84 -1.55 -3.67
CA GLU A 141 6.03 -2.23 -4.96
C GLU A 141 4.85 -3.14 -5.39
N PRO A 142 3.59 -2.67 -5.30
CA PRO A 142 2.43 -3.53 -5.55
C PRO A 142 2.30 -3.98 -7.01
N LEU A 143 3.14 -3.48 -7.91
CA LEU A 143 3.13 -3.78 -9.35
C LEU A 143 4.32 -4.66 -9.79
N ALA A 144 5.21 -5.04 -8.87
CA ALA A 144 6.51 -5.66 -9.22
C ALA A 144 6.39 -6.98 -10.00
N SER A 145 5.38 -7.79 -9.69
CA SER A 145 5.16 -9.12 -10.30
C SER A 145 4.19 -9.11 -11.48
N LEU A 146 3.77 -7.93 -11.95
CA LEU A 146 2.78 -7.80 -13.01
C LEU A 146 3.41 -7.54 -14.37
N ASP A 147 2.80 -8.10 -15.41
CA ASP A 147 3.11 -7.71 -16.78
C ASP A 147 2.77 -6.21 -17.00
N PRO A 148 3.37 -5.55 -18.02
CA PRO A 148 3.24 -4.12 -18.22
C PRO A 148 1.80 -3.61 -18.41
N ARG A 149 0.92 -4.42 -19.00
CA ARG A 149 -0.48 -4.06 -19.21
C ARG A 149 -1.25 -4.07 -17.90
N ARG A 150 -1.17 -5.19 -17.17
CA ARG A 150 -1.81 -5.32 -15.85
C ARG A 150 -1.27 -4.31 -14.83
N ALA A 151 0.04 -4.01 -14.87
CA ALA A 151 0.64 -3.00 -14.01
C ALA A 151 -0.02 -1.63 -14.22
N ARG A 152 -0.25 -1.20 -15.46
CA ARG A 152 -0.96 0.06 -15.77
C ARG A 152 -2.42 0.04 -15.33
N ASP A 153 -3.14 -1.07 -15.55
CA ASP A 153 -4.54 -1.21 -15.14
C ASP A 153 -4.68 -1.09 -13.61
N VAL A 154 -3.84 -1.79 -12.87
CA VAL A 154 -3.83 -1.75 -11.39
C VAL A 154 -3.37 -0.39 -10.87
N LEU A 155 -2.38 0.23 -11.49
CA LEU A 155 -1.95 1.60 -11.16
C LEU A 155 -3.10 2.59 -11.35
N GLY A 156 -3.77 2.56 -12.50
CA GLY A 156 -4.93 3.40 -12.79
C GLY A 156 -6.06 3.21 -11.77
N LEU A 157 -6.33 1.96 -11.37
CA LEU A 157 -7.29 1.64 -10.32
C LEU A 157 -6.88 2.28 -8.98
N ILE A 158 -5.64 2.09 -8.54
CA ILE A 158 -5.13 2.63 -7.27
C ILE A 158 -5.15 4.16 -7.27
N LEU A 159 -4.71 4.81 -8.35
CA LEU A 159 -4.71 6.27 -8.48
C LEU A 159 -6.14 6.84 -8.46
N ARG A 160 -7.10 6.16 -9.10
CA ARG A 160 -8.52 6.55 -9.06
C ARG A 160 -9.10 6.45 -7.65
N LEU A 161 -8.85 5.35 -6.94
CA LEU A 161 -9.36 5.10 -5.59
C LEU A 161 -8.66 5.93 -4.51
N GLY A 162 -7.40 6.27 -4.75
CA GLY A 162 -6.55 7.03 -3.81
C GLY A 162 -6.61 8.55 -3.98
N ARG A 163 -7.60 9.09 -4.71
CA ARG A 163 -7.80 10.55 -4.84
C ARG A 163 -8.17 11.19 -3.51
N ALA A 164 -8.02 12.52 -3.47
CA ALA A 164 -8.42 13.32 -2.31
C ALA A 164 -9.77 12.88 -1.72
N PRO A 165 -9.89 12.83 -0.38
CA PRO A 165 -8.96 13.37 0.61
C PRO A 165 -7.78 12.44 0.99
N ARG A 166 -7.58 11.30 0.28
CA ARG A 166 -6.49 10.36 0.56
C ARG A 166 -5.18 10.85 -0.03
N ALA A 167 -4.09 10.56 0.68
CA ALA A 167 -2.73 10.73 0.21
C ALA A 167 -2.10 9.36 -0.11
N LEU A 168 -1.32 9.29 -1.19
CA LEU A 168 -0.62 8.09 -1.65
C LEU A 168 0.90 8.29 -1.56
N LEU A 169 1.61 7.35 -0.96
CA LEU A 169 3.04 7.18 -1.12
C LEU A 169 3.29 5.79 -1.74
N PHE A 170 3.72 5.78 -2.99
CA PHE A 170 3.77 4.58 -3.83
C PHE A 170 5.22 4.29 -4.22
N SER A 171 5.81 3.19 -3.75
CA SER A 171 7.15 2.80 -4.15
C SER A 171 7.15 2.11 -5.51
N LEU A 172 8.05 2.55 -6.37
CA LEU A 172 8.24 2.07 -7.74
C LEU A 172 9.72 1.83 -8.01
N HIS A 173 10.00 0.85 -8.86
CA HIS A 173 11.34 0.69 -9.47
C HIS A 173 11.32 1.01 -10.98
N ARG A 174 10.14 1.30 -11.54
CA ARG A 174 9.88 1.55 -12.97
C ARG A 174 9.48 3.00 -13.22
N PRO A 175 10.36 3.81 -13.82
CA PRO A 175 10.06 5.22 -14.12
C PRO A 175 8.95 5.42 -15.17
N ASP A 176 8.69 4.40 -16.03
CA ASP A 176 7.64 4.44 -17.05
C ASP A 176 6.21 4.42 -16.45
N LEU A 177 6.07 4.21 -15.14
CA LEU A 177 4.80 4.17 -14.42
C LEU A 177 4.52 5.46 -13.60
N LEU A 178 5.17 6.57 -13.92
CA LEU A 178 5.03 7.83 -13.17
C LEU A 178 3.83 8.68 -13.59
N GLU A 179 3.16 8.31 -14.66
CA GLU A 179 1.97 9.02 -15.10
C GLU A 179 0.89 9.04 -14.01
N GLY A 180 0.34 10.23 -13.74
CA GLY A 180 -0.69 10.44 -12.71
C GLY A 180 -0.19 10.73 -11.29
N PHE A 181 1.13 10.83 -11.09
CA PHE A 181 1.70 11.30 -9.83
C PHE A 181 2.04 12.80 -9.90
N ASP A 182 1.77 13.53 -8.80
CA ASP A 182 2.08 14.96 -8.70
C ASP A 182 3.55 15.23 -8.32
N ARG A 183 4.18 14.32 -7.59
CA ARG A 183 5.51 14.49 -6.99
C ARG A 183 6.28 13.18 -7.02
N VAL A 184 7.57 13.28 -7.24
CA VAL A 184 8.49 12.14 -7.28
C VAL A 184 9.66 12.38 -6.34
N ILE A 185 9.94 11.37 -5.51
CA ILE A 185 11.08 11.32 -4.59
C ILE A 185 12.01 10.22 -5.08
N GLY A 186 13.28 10.55 -5.32
CA GLY A 186 14.33 9.60 -5.69
C GLY A 186 15.16 9.17 -4.50
N LEU A 187 15.23 7.85 -4.25
CA LEU A 187 16.01 7.26 -3.16
C LEU A 187 17.09 6.33 -3.70
N ARG A 188 18.34 6.52 -3.27
CA ARG A 188 19.48 5.67 -3.62
C ARG A 188 20.31 5.37 -2.39
N GLN A 189 20.53 4.08 -2.07
CA GLN A 189 21.34 3.62 -0.93
C GLN A 189 20.96 4.29 0.40
N GLY A 190 19.65 4.46 0.65
CA GLY A 190 19.13 5.10 1.85
C GLY A 190 19.21 6.63 1.86
N GLN A 191 19.71 7.25 0.78
CA GLN A 191 19.86 8.71 0.67
C GLN A 191 18.84 9.30 -0.29
N LEU A 192 18.35 10.49 0.02
CA LEU A 192 17.49 11.29 -0.85
C LEU A 192 18.35 11.89 -1.97
N CYS A 193 18.06 11.50 -3.22
CA CYS A 193 18.71 12.07 -4.40
C CYS A 193 18.00 13.34 -4.89
N PHE A 194 16.67 13.26 -4.96
CA PHE A 194 15.84 14.40 -5.37
C PHE A 194 14.42 14.28 -4.82
N ASP A 195 13.73 15.41 -4.78
CA ASP A 195 12.35 15.56 -4.39
C ASP A 195 11.73 16.67 -5.24
N LEU A 196 10.94 16.31 -6.25
CA LEU A 196 10.53 17.17 -7.35
C LEU A 196 9.05 17.02 -7.68
N PRO A 197 8.38 18.05 -8.21
CA PRO A 197 7.14 17.86 -8.97
C PRO A 197 7.39 16.85 -10.11
N ALA A 198 6.43 15.97 -10.38
CA ALA A 198 6.59 14.94 -11.41
C ALA A 198 6.84 15.55 -12.80
N ALA A 199 6.25 16.72 -13.09
CA ALA A 199 6.47 17.47 -14.33
C ALA A 199 7.90 18.02 -14.50
N SER A 200 8.68 18.12 -13.41
CA SER A 200 10.06 18.61 -13.41
C SER A 200 11.10 17.47 -13.44
N LEU A 201 10.64 16.23 -13.56
CA LEU A 201 11.55 15.08 -13.62
C LEU A 201 12.18 14.97 -14.99
N GLU A 202 13.51 15.07 -15.04
CA GLU A 202 14.30 14.96 -16.26
C GLU A 202 15.10 13.67 -16.30
N GLN A 203 15.61 13.32 -17.49
CA GLN A 203 16.47 12.14 -17.73
C GLN A 203 17.75 12.16 -16.90
N VAL A 204 18.29 13.34 -16.58
CA VAL A 204 19.49 13.49 -15.73
C VAL A 204 19.24 12.96 -14.34
N HIS A 205 18.10 13.27 -13.73
CA HIS A 205 17.71 12.79 -12.40
C HIS A 205 17.59 11.26 -12.36
N LEU A 206 17.05 10.66 -13.42
CA LEU A 206 16.94 9.20 -13.53
C LEU A 206 18.31 8.54 -13.70
N ARG A 207 19.19 9.14 -14.51
CA ARG A 207 20.57 8.64 -14.67
C ARG A 207 21.33 8.66 -13.35
N GLU A 208 21.25 9.74 -12.59
CA GLU A 208 21.86 9.86 -11.26
C GLU A 208 21.30 8.85 -10.27
N LEU A 209 19.97 8.66 -10.27
CA LEU A 209 19.27 7.73 -9.37
C LEU A 209 19.74 6.29 -9.60
N TYR A 210 19.87 5.87 -10.87
CA TYR A 210 20.24 4.52 -11.26
C TYR A 210 21.72 4.34 -11.58
N ALA A 211 22.56 5.40 -11.43
CA ALA A 211 24.00 5.29 -11.60
C ALA A 211 24.60 4.26 -10.63
N GLY A 212 25.25 3.24 -11.16
CA GLY A 212 25.88 2.15 -10.38
C GLY A 212 24.99 0.93 -10.12
N SER A 213 23.72 0.92 -10.53
CA SER A 213 22.87 -0.28 -10.40
C SER A 213 23.15 -1.37 -11.45
N HIS A 214 24.00 -1.11 -12.44
CA HIS A 214 24.38 -2.06 -13.49
C HIS A 214 25.59 -2.94 -13.16
N LEU A 215 26.19 -2.84 -11.97
CA LEU A 215 27.44 -3.55 -11.62
C LEU A 215 27.25 -4.84 -10.81
N SER A 216 26.03 -5.36 -10.66
CA SER A 216 25.80 -6.57 -9.84
C SER A 216 25.11 -7.72 -10.58
N HIS A 217 25.36 -7.86 -11.89
CA HIS A 217 25.01 -9.07 -12.64
C HIS A 217 26.25 -9.52 -13.42
N GLY A 218 27.21 -10.10 -12.71
CA GLY A 218 28.32 -10.90 -13.17
C GLY A 218 28.38 -12.18 -12.39
#